data_0489c1737d97797406cb8e755ddfcf55
#
_entry.id   0489c1737d97797406cb8e755ddfcf55
#
_cell.length_a   1.000
_cell.length_b   1.000
_cell.length_c   1.000
_cell.angle_alpha   90.00
_cell.angle_beta   90.00
_cell.angle_gamma   90.00
#
_symmetry.space_group_name_H-M   'P 1'
#
loop_
_entity.id
_entity.type
_entity.pdbx_description
1 polymer ?
#
loop_
_entity_poly.entity_id
_entity_poly.type
_entity_poly.pdbx_seq_one_letter_code
_entity_poly.pdbx_strand_id
1 'polypeptide(L)' 'MNIYFWRHNKTYHSHSMIDEPCLNNEFYLDALAIVVAHDLEEALAKLAEQNAGWRIDDLRALPCQVIPVDKAGVV' A
#
# COMPACT_ATOMS: atom_id res chain seq x y z
N MET A 1 8.21 11.82 10.80
CA MET A 1 8.01 11.14 9.51
C MET A 1 7.83 9.64 9.75
N ASN A 2 7.08 8.97 8.91
CA ASN A 2 6.74 7.56 9.10
C ASN A 2 6.95 6.78 7.81
N ILE A 3 7.18 5.46 7.97
CA ILE A 3 7.11 4.53 6.85
C ILE A 3 5.71 3.95 6.82
N TYR A 4 5.05 4.06 5.70
CA TYR A 4 3.74 3.45 5.44
C TYR A 4 3.94 2.24 4.56
N PHE A 5 3.40 1.10 5.00
CA PHE A 5 3.69 -0.18 4.41
C PHE A 5 2.39 -0.94 4.17
N TRP A 6 2.14 -1.30 2.91
CA TRP A 6 1.03 -2.16 2.53
C TRP A 6 1.57 -3.41 1.87
N ARG A 7 1.01 -4.53 2.21
CA ARG A 7 1.32 -5.79 1.57
C ARG A 7 0.05 -6.53 1.25
N HIS A 8 -0.03 -7.08 0.07
CA HIS A 8 -1.17 -7.88 -0.34
C HIS A 8 -0.68 -9.09 -1.11
N ASN A 9 -0.97 -10.28 -0.59
CA ASN A 9 -0.52 -11.52 -1.17
C ASN A 9 -1.49 -11.96 -2.27
N LYS A 10 -0.96 -12.38 -3.41
CA LYS A 10 -1.78 -12.81 -4.55
C LYS A 10 -2.70 -14.00 -4.23
N THR A 11 -2.42 -14.76 -3.19
CA THR A 11 -3.29 -15.87 -2.78
C THR A 11 -4.66 -15.41 -2.32
N TYR A 12 -4.81 -14.13 -2.00
CA TYR A 12 -6.09 -13.54 -1.66
C TYR A 12 -6.91 -13.15 -2.87
N HIS A 13 -6.33 -13.23 -4.06
CA HIS A 13 -7.00 -12.81 -5.28
C HIS A 13 -7.42 -14.01 -6.11
N SER A 14 -8.68 -14.01 -6.50
CA SER A 14 -9.24 -14.96 -7.43
C SER A 14 -10.23 -14.23 -8.33
N HIS A 15 -10.78 -14.92 -9.32
CA HIS A 15 -11.78 -14.30 -10.19
C HIS A 15 -13.00 -13.79 -9.41
N SER A 16 -13.36 -14.46 -8.35
CA SER A 16 -14.51 -14.07 -7.53
C SER A 16 -14.22 -12.90 -6.61
N MET A 17 -12.94 -12.49 -6.49
CA MET A 17 -12.51 -11.42 -5.59
C MET A 17 -12.14 -10.14 -6.33
N ILE A 18 -12.56 -10.02 -7.56
CA ILE A 18 -12.18 -8.88 -8.40
C ILE A 18 -12.67 -7.53 -7.83
N ASP A 19 -13.75 -7.56 -7.05
CA ASP A 19 -14.32 -6.37 -6.44
C ASP A 19 -13.73 -6.05 -5.07
N GLU A 20 -12.81 -6.88 -4.57
CA GLU A 20 -12.18 -6.64 -3.28
C GLU A 20 -11.05 -5.62 -3.42
N PRO A 21 -10.74 -4.88 -2.34
CA PRO A 21 -9.65 -3.93 -2.39
C PRO A 21 -8.32 -4.58 -2.72
N CYS A 22 -7.54 -3.95 -3.59
CA CYS A 22 -6.22 -4.41 -4.00
C CYS A 22 -5.24 -3.25 -3.99
N LEU A 23 -3.96 -3.55 -3.78
CA LEU A 23 -2.94 -2.51 -3.80
C LEU A 23 -2.73 -1.94 -5.20
N ASN A 24 -2.75 -2.81 -6.21
CA ASN A 24 -2.33 -2.46 -7.55
C ASN A 24 -3.22 -3.16 -8.58
N ASN A 25 -3.23 -2.63 -9.80
CA ASN A 25 -4.00 -3.20 -10.90
C ASN A 25 -3.52 -4.60 -11.32
N GLU A 26 -2.33 -5.00 -10.91
CA GLU A 26 -1.80 -6.34 -11.16
C GLU A 26 -2.35 -7.32 -10.13
N PHE A 27 -3.61 -7.73 -10.32
CA PHE A 27 -4.36 -8.49 -9.32
C PHE A 27 -3.74 -9.84 -8.95
N TYR A 28 -3.04 -10.46 -9.87
CA TYR A 28 -2.55 -11.82 -9.67
C TYR A 28 -1.12 -11.89 -9.16
N LEU A 29 -0.52 -10.75 -8.92
CA LEU A 29 0.84 -10.68 -8.40
C LEU A 29 0.82 -10.19 -6.95
N ASP A 30 1.80 -10.64 -6.18
CA ASP A 30 2.04 -10.04 -4.87
C ASP A 30 2.43 -8.59 -5.08
N ALA A 31 1.92 -7.74 -4.21
CA ALA A 31 2.23 -6.33 -4.27
C ALA A 31 2.73 -5.85 -2.91
N LEU A 32 3.63 -4.90 -2.96
CA LEU A 32 4.24 -4.30 -1.78
C LEU A 32 4.39 -2.80 -2.04
N ALA A 33 3.79 -1.99 -1.18
CA ALA A 33 3.93 -0.54 -1.25
C ALA A 33 4.59 -0.04 0.02
N ILE A 34 5.71 0.66 -0.11
CA ILE A 34 6.44 1.24 1.01
C ILE A 34 6.67 2.71 0.69
N VAL A 35 6.21 3.60 1.57
CA VAL A 35 6.32 5.05 1.36
C VAL A 35 6.76 5.71 2.65
N VAL A 36 7.71 6.64 2.54
CA VAL A 36 8.10 7.50 3.66
C VAL A 36 7.36 8.83 3.50
N ALA A 37 6.57 9.19 4.50
CA ALA A 37 5.75 10.41 4.44
C ALA A 37 5.40 10.89 5.85
N HIS A 38 4.89 12.11 5.96
CA HIS A 38 4.49 12.69 7.24
C HIS A 38 3.13 12.14 7.71
N ASP A 39 2.23 11.84 6.78
CA ASP A 39 0.91 11.31 7.09
C ASP A 39 0.42 10.40 5.96
N LEU A 40 -0.72 9.77 6.17
CA LEU A 40 -1.28 8.82 5.22
C LEU A 40 -1.62 9.49 3.88
N GLU A 41 -2.20 10.68 3.92
CA GLU A 41 -2.60 11.36 2.68
C GLU A 41 -1.39 11.73 1.83
N GLU A 42 -0.28 12.13 2.45
CA GLU A 42 0.96 12.37 1.74
C GLU A 42 1.50 11.08 1.12
N ALA A 43 1.44 9.98 1.87
CA ALA A 43 1.88 8.68 1.36
C ALA A 43 1.09 8.28 0.12
N LEU A 44 -0.23 8.41 0.16
CA LEU A 44 -1.08 8.09 -0.97
C LEU A 44 -0.82 9.01 -2.16
N ALA A 45 -0.58 10.29 -1.91
CA ALA A 45 -0.25 11.24 -2.97
C ALA A 45 1.05 10.87 -3.67
N LYS A 46 2.06 10.43 -2.92
CA LYS A 46 3.33 10.01 -3.50
C LYS A 46 3.18 8.75 -4.36
N LEU A 47 2.37 7.81 -3.93
CA LEU A 47 2.08 6.64 -4.76
C LEU A 47 1.32 7.02 -6.04
N ALA A 48 0.39 7.95 -5.94
CA ALA A 48 -0.33 8.44 -7.11
C ALA A 48 0.60 9.10 -8.12
N GLU A 49 1.62 9.80 -7.65
CA GLU A 49 2.61 10.46 -8.51
C GLU A 49 3.41 9.47 -9.35
N GLN A 50 3.62 8.25 -8.86
CA GLN A 50 4.37 7.24 -9.59
C GLN A 50 3.68 6.78 -10.87
N ASN A 51 2.36 6.90 -10.93
CA ASN A 51 1.57 6.42 -12.07
C ASN A 51 1.90 4.96 -12.45
N ALA A 52 2.00 4.12 -11.42
CA ALA A 52 2.43 2.73 -11.56
C ALA A 52 1.30 1.72 -11.35
N GLY A 53 0.06 2.15 -11.47
CA GLY A 53 -1.09 1.26 -11.33
C GLY A 53 -1.58 1.09 -9.90
N TRP A 54 -1.08 1.87 -8.94
CA TRP A 54 -1.54 1.81 -7.56
C TRP A 54 -3.00 2.23 -7.44
N ARG A 55 -3.77 1.44 -6.72
CA ARG A 55 -5.21 1.70 -6.53
C ARG A 55 -5.40 2.48 -5.25
N ILE A 56 -5.33 3.79 -5.35
CA ILE A 56 -5.27 4.69 -4.19
C ILE A 56 -6.48 4.56 -3.28
N ASP A 57 -7.69 4.47 -3.84
CA ASP A 57 -8.89 4.33 -3.03
C ASP A 57 -8.91 2.99 -2.29
N ASP A 58 -8.41 1.94 -2.91
CA ASP A 58 -8.32 0.63 -2.28
C ASP A 58 -7.24 0.63 -1.19
N LEU A 59 -6.12 1.30 -1.43
CA LEU A 59 -5.05 1.43 -0.42
C LEU A 59 -5.57 2.14 0.83
N ARG A 60 -6.45 3.12 0.66
CA ARG A 60 -7.06 3.83 1.79
C ARG A 60 -7.91 2.90 2.65
N ALA A 61 -8.54 1.90 2.04
CA ALA A 61 -9.38 0.95 2.72
C ALA A 61 -8.63 -0.26 3.29
N LEU A 62 -7.43 -0.54 2.79
CA LEU A 62 -6.66 -1.70 3.20
C LEU A 62 -5.85 -1.43 4.47
N PRO A 63 -5.56 -2.47 5.27
CA PRO A 63 -4.69 -2.32 6.43
C PRO A 63 -3.31 -1.83 6.02
N CYS A 64 -2.77 -0.93 6.82
CA CYS A 64 -1.47 -0.33 6.58
C CYS A 64 -0.66 -0.36 7.86
N GLN A 65 0.58 -0.81 7.79
CA GLN A 65 1.49 -0.76 8.92
C GLN A 65 2.24 0.56 8.89
N VAL A 66 2.32 1.23 10.04
CA VAL A 66 2.98 2.52 10.15
C VAL A 66 4.16 2.37 11.10
N ILE A 67 5.34 2.75 10.65
CA ILE A 67 6.57 2.63 11.42
C ILE A 67 7.21 4.01 11.53
N PRO A 68 7.35 4.57 12.75
CA PRO A 68 8.04 5.84 12.92
C PRO A 68 9.53 5.71 12.58
N VAL A 69 10.07 6.66 11.81
CA VAL A 69 11.47 6.62 11.38
C VAL A 69 12.37 7.57 12.20
N ASP A 70 11.82 8.26 13.16
CA ASP A 70 12.58 9.10 14.08
C ASP A 70 13.02 8.34 15.33
N LYS A 71 12.80 7.04 15.35
CA LYS A 71 13.13 6.18 16.47
C LYS A 71 14.09 5.09 16.04
N ALA A 72 15.19 4.95 16.73
CA ALA A 72 16.15 3.88 16.47
C ALA A 72 15.57 2.54 16.87
N GLY A 73 15.92 1.50 16.12
CA GLY A 73 15.46 0.14 16.40
C GLY A 73 15.40 -0.72 15.17
N VAL A 74 14.95 -1.95 15.39
CA VAL A 74 14.73 -2.91 14.32
C VAL A 74 13.29 -2.81 13.86
N VAL A 75 13.13 -2.80 12.57
CA VAL A 75 11.82 -2.66 11.93
C VAL A 75 11.27 -4.03 11.58
#